data_e4fdbce2db1b993e027196db99eaa31c
#
_entry.id   e4fdbce2db1b993e027196db99eaa31c
#
_cell.length_a   1.000
_cell.length_b   1.000
_cell.length_c   1.000
_cell.angle_alpha   90.00
_cell.angle_beta   90.00
_cell.angle_gamma   90.00
#
_symmetry.space_group_name_H-M   'P 1'
#
loop_
_entity.id
_entity.type
_entity.pdbx_description
1 polymer ?
#
loop_
_entity_poly.entity_id
_entity_poly.type
_entity_poly.pdbx_seq_one_letter_code
_entity_poly.pdbx_strand_id
1 'polypeptide(L)'
;MAFIEGGFKVPKSVLKKLNTIFSVDNLTNNGAITYKMDLFRSGANVNLETINGIPSTDSIWNHVVNCAGYSSKTLTGITKNEAQTGKIIYTANNITFPDLISDVRYGIIYRDNTNRDVLTVLDFGQTYNFFGDITIDLSTYGFFEIQAY
;
A
#
# COMPACT_ATOMS: atom_id res chain seq x y z
N MET A 1 -1.28 -16.93 -12.84
CA MET A 1 -1.63 -15.93 -11.82
C MET A 1 -0.49 -15.79 -10.84
N ALA A 2 -0.12 -14.57 -10.49
CA ALA A 2 0.86 -14.30 -9.47
C ALA A 2 0.16 -13.96 -8.14
N PHE A 3 0.74 -14.41 -7.03
CA PHE A 3 0.23 -14.16 -5.69
C PHE A 3 1.36 -13.55 -4.86
N ILE A 4 1.17 -12.34 -4.38
CA ILE A 4 2.20 -11.56 -3.69
C ILE A 4 1.88 -11.47 -2.21
N GLU A 5 2.81 -11.89 -1.37
CA GLU A 5 2.68 -11.91 0.08
C GLU A 5 3.80 -11.12 0.76
N GLY A 6 3.43 -10.31 1.75
CA GLY A 6 4.41 -9.56 2.56
C GLY A 6 5.12 -8.46 1.77
N GLY A 7 6.27 -8.03 2.26
CA GLY A 7 7.07 -7.00 1.61
C GLY A 7 6.62 -5.57 1.85
N PHE A 8 5.63 -5.35 2.70
CA PHE A 8 5.15 -4.01 3.04
C PHE A 8 6.11 -3.33 4.02
N LYS A 9 6.44 -2.07 3.74
CA LYS A 9 7.33 -1.24 4.55
C LYS A 9 6.66 0.07 4.91
N VAL A 10 6.86 0.51 6.14
CA VAL A 10 6.26 1.74 6.66
C VAL A 10 7.24 2.90 6.45
N PRO A 11 6.85 3.96 5.74
CA PRO A 11 7.69 5.13 5.56
C PRO A 11 7.96 5.85 6.88
N LYS A 12 9.10 6.53 6.97
CA LYS A 12 9.49 7.31 8.13
C LYS A 12 8.47 8.40 8.47
N SER A 13 7.83 8.99 7.46
CA SER A 13 6.79 10.01 7.67
C SER A 13 5.62 9.49 8.49
N VAL A 14 5.23 8.22 8.30
CA VAL A 14 4.16 7.60 9.07
C VAL A 14 4.59 7.39 10.52
N LEU A 15 5.81 6.91 10.73
CA LEU A 15 6.36 6.73 12.08
C LEU A 15 6.36 8.04 12.88
N LYS A 16 6.67 9.15 12.23
CA LYS A 16 6.65 10.46 12.86
C LYS A 16 5.24 10.92 13.25
N LYS A 17 4.24 10.56 12.45
CA LYS A 17 2.85 10.96 12.68
C LYS A 17 2.13 10.15 13.74
N LEU A 18 2.64 8.97 14.09
CA LEU A 18 1.98 8.09 15.05
C LEU A 18 1.76 8.73 16.43
N ASN A 19 2.61 9.67 16.81
CA ASN A 19 2.54 10.31 18.12
C ASN A 19 1.76 11.64 18.14
N THR A 20 1.34 12.16 16.99
CA THR A 20 0.74 13.49 16.93
C THR A 20 -0.64 13.55 16.31
N ILE A 21 -0.76 13.23 15.05
CA ILE A 21 -1.99 13.43 14.27
C ILE A 21 -2.57 12.11 13.78
N PHE A 22 -1.71 11.14 13.51
CA PHE A 22 -2.11 9.86 12.95
C PHE A 22 -2.66 8.98 14.08
N SER A 23 -3.97 8.73 14.05
CA SER A 23 -4.57 7.73 14.92
C SER A 23 -4.64 6.41 14.17
N VAL A 24 -4.03 5.39 14.75
CA VAL A 24 -4.07 4.04 14.19
C VAL A 24 -5.52 3.52 14.10
N ASP A 25 -6.36 3.96 15.01
CA ASP A 25 -7.78 3.59 14.99
C ASP A 25 -8.51 4.12 13.77
N ASN A 26 -8.01 5.17 13.14
CA ASN A 26 -8.59 5.69 11.91
C ASN A 26 -8.49 4.70 10.74
N LEU A 27 -7.59 3.72 10.79
CA LEU A 27 -7.49 2.67 9.77
C LEU A 27 -8.74 1.80 9.70
N THR A 28 -9.41 1.61 10.84
CA THR A 28 -10.62 0.78 10.91
C THR A 28 -11.89 1.58 11.13
N ASN A 29 -11.82 2.91 11.04
CA ASN A 29 -12.92 3.79 11.45
C ASN A 29 -14.04 3.84 10.40
N ASN A 30 -14.86 2.78 10.33
CA ASN A 30 -16.18 2.72 9.67
C ASN A 30 -16.24 3.34 8.26
N GLY A 31 -15.15 3.27 7.51
CA GLY A 31 -15.10 3.82 6.16
C GLY A 31 -15.02 5.35 6.09
N ALA A 32 -14.82 6.02 7.23
CA ALA A 32 -14.61 7.47 7.24
C ALA A 32 -13.33 7.87 6.51
N ILE A 33 -12.34 6.97 6.47
CA ILE A 33 -11.09 7.16 5.76
C ILE A 33 -10.94 6.04 4.74
N THR A 34 -10.75 6.43 3.48
CA THR A 34 -10.57 5.50 2.38
C THR A 34 -9.09 5.40 2.05
N TYR A 35 -8.61 4.17 1.92
CA TYR A 35 -7.26 3.86 1.46
C TYR A 35 -7.33 3.18 0.11
N LYS A 36 -6.36 3.51 -0.75
CA LYS A 36 -6.24 2.94 -2.09
C LYS A 36 -4.85 2.37 -2.30
N MET A 37 -4.76 1.46 -3.25
CA MET A 37 -3.49 0.91 -3.70
C MET A 37 -3.33 1.12 -5.19
N ASP A 38 -2.13 1.56 -5.58
CA ASP A 38 -1.68 1.59 -6.96
C ASP A 38 -0.34 0.88 -7.12
N LEU A 39 -0.11 0.38 -8.32
CA LEU A 39 1.14 -0.27 -8.70
C LEU A 39 1.96 0.69 -9.56
N PHE A 40 3.27 0.70 -9.33
CA PHE A 40 4.19 1.61 -10.00
C PHE A 40 5.30 0.83 -10.71
N ARG A 41 5.65 1.32 -11.91
CA ARG A 41 6.66 0.71 -12.77
C ARG A 41 8.07 1.02 -12.28
N SER A 42 9.04 0.41 -12.92
CA SER A 42 10.46 0.48 -12.54
C SER A 42 11.05 1.90 -12.51
N GLY A 43 10.49 2.85 -13.24
CA GLY A 43 10.94 4.24 -13.22
C GLY A 43 10.56 5.03 -11.97
N ALA A 44 9.66 4.51 -11.14
CA ALA A 44 9.25 5.19 -9.93
C ALA A 44 10.42 5.25 -8.93
N ASN A 45 10.63 6.42 -8.34
CA ASN A 45 11.64 6.63 -7.32
C ASN A 45 10.96 6.72 -5.95
N VAL A 46 11.10 5.67 -5.15
CA VAL A 46 10.51 5.60 -3.80
C VAL A 46 11.63 5.56 -2.77
N ASN A 47 11.64 6.56 -1.89
CA ASN A 47 12.58 6.64 -0.77
C ASN A 47 11.79 6.65 0.53
N LEU A 48 11.91 5.57 1.32
CA LEU A 48 11.17 5.40 2.57
C LEU A 48 11.52 6.45 3.64
N GLU A 49 12.71 7.06 3.54
CA GLU A 49 13.12 8.13 4.47
C GLU A 49 12.42 9.45 4.19
N THR A 50 12.03 9.70 2.94
CA THR A 50 11.52 11.02 2.52
C THR A 50 10.09 11.02 2.00
N ILE A 51 9.58 9.88 1.55
CA ILE A 51 8.22 9.83 0.98
C ILE A 51 7.19 10.21 2.04
N ASN A 52 6.27 11.07 1.68
CA ASN A 52 5.23 11.55 2.58
C ASN A 52 3.86 11.47 1.91
N GLY A 53 3.63 12.27 0.87
CA GLY A 53 2.41 12.24 0.08
C GLY A 53 2.74 12.13 -1.39
N ILE A 54 1.78 11.64 -2.16
CA ILE A 54 1.90 11.53 -3.61
C ILE A 54 0.69 12.19 -4.28
N PRO A 55 0.51 13.51 -4.07
CA PRO A 55 -0.64 14.19 -4.69
C PRO A 55 -0.65 13.99 -6.20
N SER A 56 -1.78 14.22 -6.83
CA SER A 56 -1.97 13.94 -8.27
C SER A 56 -0.95 14.64 -9.17
N THR A 57 -0.33 15.72 -8.67
CA THR A 57 0.71 16.48 -9.40
C THR A 57 2.12 15.93 -9.20
N ASP A 58 2.31 14.96 -8.30
CA ASP A 58 3.62 14.36 -8.08
C ASP A 58 4.09 13.58 -9.30
N SER A 59 5.37 13.71 -9.64
CA SER A 59 5.95 13.05 -10.80
C SER A 59 5.93 11.52 -10.73
N ILE A 60 5.75 10.94 -9.54
CA ILE A 60 5.64 9.49 -9.39
C ILE A 60 4.51 8.92 -10.26
N TRP A 61 3.42 9.68 -10.43
CA TRP A 61 2.27 9.24 -11.22
C TRP A 61 2.57 9.07 -12.70
N ASN A 62 3.70 9.61 -13.19
CA ASN A 62 4.19 9.30 -14.53
C ASN A 62 4.62 7.83 -14.67
N HIS A 63 4.82 7.15 -13.55
CA HIS A 63 5.27 5.75 -13.50
C HIS A 63 4.20 4.79 -12.98
N VAL A 64 2.97 5.25 -12.76
CA VAL A 64 1.89 4.33 -12.41
C VAL A 64 1.66 3.35 -13.56
N VAL A 65 1.30 2.12 -13.20
CA VAL A 65 0.92 1.12 -14.21
C VAL A 65 -0.21 1.69 -15.06
N ASN A 66 -0.08 1.55 -16.36
CA ASN A 66 -1.02 2.12 -17.34
C ASN A 66 -1.25 1.13 -18.48
N CYS A 67 -1.84 -0.01 -18.17
CA CYS A 67 -2.25 -0.98 -19.19
C CYS A 67 -3.77 -1.02 -19.30
N ALA A 68 -4.27 -1.65 -20.37
CA ALA A 68 -5.71 -1.77 -20.57
C ALA A 68 -6.38 -2.44 -19.39
N GLY A 69 -7.45 -1.84 -18.88
CA GLY A 69 -8.21 -2.39 -17.75
C GLY A 69 -7.61 -2.12 -16.38
N TYR A 70 -6.46 -1.46 -16.29
CA TYR A 70 -5.88 -1.10 -14.99
C TYR A 70 -6.68 0.01 -14.31
N SER A 71 -6.90 -0.13 -13.01
CA SER A 71 -7.47 0.91 -12.17
C SER A 71 -6.92 0.80 -10.75
N SER A 72 -6.90 1.93 -10.05
CA SER A 72 -6.62 1.94 -8.61
C SER A 72 -7.61 1.06 -7.87
N LYS A 73 -7.16 0.41 -6.79
CA LYS A 73 -8.00 -0.46 -5.98
C LYS A 73 -8.20 0.15 -4.59
N THR A 74 -9.45 0.16 -4.15
CA THR A 74 -9.81 0.60 -2.80
C THR A 74 -9.66 -0.57 -1.83
N LEU A 75 -9.01 -0.35 -0.69
CA LEU A 75 -8.94 -1.35 0.37
C LEU A 75 -10.32 -1.51 1.00
N THR A 76 -10.71 -2.77 1.21
CA THR A 76 -11.97 -3.12 1.87
C THR A 76 -11.72 -4.12 2.98
N GLY A 77 -12.63 -4.20 3.96
CA GLY A 77 -12.53 -5.16 5.04
C GLY A 77 -11.32 -4.96 5.94
N ILE A 78 -10.90 -3.71 6.16
CA ILE A 78 -9.76 -3.42 7.04
C ILE A 78 -10.10 -3.85 8.46
N THR A 79 -9.23 -4.68 9.05
CA THR A 79 -9.42 -5.27 10.36
C THR A 79 -8.13 -5.16 11.17
N LYS A 80 -8.28 -4.86 12.46
CA LYS A 80 -7.17 -4.83 13.41
C LYS A 80 -7.07 -6.17 14.12
N ASN A 81 -5.90 -6.80 14.07
CA ASN A 81 -5.62 -8.06 14.74
C ASN A 81 -4.64 -7.84 15.89
N GLU A 82 -5.09 -8.06 17.11
CA GLU A 82 -4.32 -7.91 18.36
C GLU A 82 -3.94 -9.26 18.97
N ALA A 83 -4.15 -10.37 18.27
CA ALA A 83 -3.98 -11.70 18.85
C ALA A 83 -2.52 -12.08 19.11
N GLN A 84 -1.56 -11.45 18.43
CA GLN A 84 -0.14 -11.74 18.62
C GLN A 84 0.46 -10.87 19.70
N THR A 85 1.25 -11.50 20.59
CA THR A 85 1.93 -10.78 21.67
C THR A 85 2.92 -9.77 21.10
N GLY A 86 2.82 -8.52 21.59
CA GLY A 86 3.78 -7.48 21.26
C GLY A 86 3.56 -6.81 19.93
N LYS A 87 2.48 -7.13 19.19
CA LYS A 87 2.22 -6.46 17.92
C LYS A 87 0.75 -6.39 17.55
N ILE A 88 0.44 -5.40 16.75
CA ILE A 88 -0.89 -5.19 16.15
C ILE A 88 -0.71 -5.21 14.65
N ILE A 89 -1.48 -6.04 13.96
CA ILE A 89 -1.42 -6.20 12.52
C ILE A 89 -2.75 -5.75 11.91
N TYR A 90 -2.69 -4.92 10.90
CA TYR A 90 -3.86 -4.53 10.12
C TYR A 90 -3.92 -5.35 8.84
N THR A 91 -5.06 -6.00 8.64
CA THR A 91 -5.35 -6.82 7.46
C THR A 91 -6.49 -6.21 6.67
N ALA A 92 -6.64 -6.66 5.43
CA ALA A 92 -7.74 -6.27 4.56
C ALA A 92 -8.03 -7.41 3.59
N ASN A 93 -9.11 -7.28 2.83
CA ASN A 93 -9.40 -8.22 1.76
C ASN A 93 -8.28 -8.17 0.71
N ASN A 94 -7.94 -9.31 0.14
CA ASN A 94 -6.96 -9.40 -0.93
C ASN A 94 -7.40 -8.55 -2.14
N ILE A 95 -6.43 -7.99 -2.84
CA ILE A 95 -6.66 -7.16 -4.01
C ILE A 95 -6.16 -7.91 -5.25
N THR A 96 -6.99 -7.98 -6.28
CA THR A 96 -6.60 -8.55 -7.57
C THR A 96 -6.59 -7.46 -8.65
N PHE A 97 -5.46 -7.35 -9.34
CA PHE A 97 -5.32 -6.55 -10.55
C PHE A 97 -5.43 -7.52 -11.74
N PRO A 98 -6.56 -7.53 -12.46
CA PRO A 98 -6.75 -8.50 -13.55
C PRO A 98 -6.00 -8.08 -14.80
N ASP A 99 -5.56 -9.07 -15.55
CA ASP A 99 -4.96 -8.90 -16.90
C ASP A 99 -3.85 -7.85 -16.93
N LEU A 100 -3.00 -7.85 -15.90
CA LEU A 100 -1.91 -6.89 -15.79
C LEU A 100 -0.80 -7.23 -16.79
N ILE A 101 -0.50 -6.30 -17.67
CA ILE A 101 0.60 -6.39 -18.62
C ILE A 101 1.49 -5.18 -18.39
N SER A 102 2.49 -5.31 -17.53
CA SER A 102 3.38 -4.21 -17.17
C SER A 102 4.56 -4.71 -16.36
N ASP A 103 5.64 -3.91 -16.38
CA ASP A 103 6.65 -4.02 -15.34
C ASP A 103 6.11 -3.38 -14.06
N VAL A 104 6.48 -3.93 -12.91
CA VAL A 104 6.09 -3.43 -11.59
C VAL A 104 7.29 -3.49 -10.66
N ARG A 105 7.54 -2.41 -9.94
CA ARG A 105 8.61 -2.33 -8.94
C ARG A 105 8.06 -2.10 -7.53
N TYR A 106 6.99 -1.29 -7.40
CA TYR A 106 6.40 -0.94 -6.11
C TYR A 106 4.89 -1.00 -6.16
N GLY A 107 4.28 -1.30 -5.02
CA GLY A 107 2.89 -1.00 -4.75
C GLY A 107 2.82 0.03 -3.62
N ILE A 108 1.92 0.98 -3.69
CA ILE A 108 1.78 2.01 -2.66
C ILE A 108 0.34 2.03 -2.18
N ILE A 109 0.18 1.91 -0.85
CA ILE A 109 -1.11 2.14 -0.19
C ILE A 109 -1.09 3.55 0.37
N TYR A 110 -2.06 4.33 -0.02
CA TYR A 110 -2.17 5.74 0.35
C TYR A 110 -3.60 6.09 0.73
N ARG A 111 -3.72 7.15 1.53
CA ARG A 111 -5.02 7.71 1.88
C ARG A 111 -5.62 8.43 0.67
N ASP A 112 -6.91 8.22 0.44
CA ASP A 112 -7.64 8.91 -0.63
C ASP A 112 -8.02 10.34 -0.16
N ASN A 113 -7.01 11.20 -0.10
CA ASN A 113 -7.16 12.62 0.21
C ASN A 113 -6.36 13.44 -0.81
N THR A 114 -6.41 14.76 -0.71
CA THR A 114 -5.74 15.64 -1.68
C THR A 114 -4.24 15.41 -1.73
N ASN A 115 -3.60 15.26 -0.57
CA ASN A 115 -2.15 15.00 -0.50
C ASN A 115 -1.80 13.53 -0.80
N ARG A 116 -2.77 12.62 -0.78
CA ARG A 116 -2.55 11.18 -0.93
C ARG A 116 -1.43 10.71 0.00
N ASP A 117 -1.66 10.88 1.29
CA ASP A 117 -0.69 10.50 2.32
C ASP A 117 -0.36 9.02 2.21
N VAL A 118 0.93 8.71 2.05
CA VAL A 118 1.40 7.33 1.93
C VAL A 118 1.33 6.65 3.28
N LEU A 119 0.73 5.47 3.31
CA LEU A 119 0.67 4.62 4.51
C LEU A 119 1.75 3.55 4.49
N THR A 120 1.77 2.72 3.47
CA THR A 120 2.78 1.67 3.32
C THR A 120 3.20 1.52 1.87
N VAL A 121 4.40 0.98 1.71
CA VAL A 121 4.99 0.66 0.40
C VAL A 121 5.25 -0.83 0.33
N LEU A 122 4.68 -1.47 -0.69
CA LEU A 122 5.02 -2.84 -1.05
C LEU A 122 6.24 -2.78 -1.96
N ASP A 123 7.37 -3.21 -1.43
CA ASP A 123 8.61 -3.28 -2.18
C ASP A 123 8.79 -4.69 -2.74
N PHE A 124 8.73 -4.83 -4.06
CA PHE A 124 8.90 -6.11 -4.73
C PHE A 124 10.36 -6.61 -4.70
N GLY A 125 11.29 -5.75 -4.27
CA GLY A 125 12.72 -6.09 -4.20
C GLY A 125 13.44 -5.97 -5.54
N GLN A 126 12.73 -6.15 -6.64
CA GLN A 126 13.23 -6.01 -7.99
C GLN A 126 12.07 -5.69 -8.93
N THR A 127 12.38 -5.33 -10.16
CA THR A 127 11.35 -5.15 -11.18
C THR A 127 10.90 -6.51 -11.71
N TYR A 128 9.59 -6.73 -11.68
CA TYR A 128 8.97 -7.91 -12.29
C TYR A 128 8.18 -7.51 -13.51
N ASN A 129 8.21 -8.32 -14.54
CA ASN A 129 7.34 -8.18 -15.70
C ASN A 129 6.16 -9.12 -15.54
N PHE A 130 4.97 -8.56 -15.37
CA PHE A 130 3.76 -9.35 -15.19
C PHE A 130 2.98 -9.49 -16.48
N PHE A 131 2.35 -10.64 -16.62
CA PHE A 131 1.50 -10.95 -17.76
C PHE A 131 0.34 -11.83 -17.28
N GLY A 132 -0.73 -11.20 -16.81
CA GLY A 132 -1.89 -11.88 -16.26
C GLY A 132 -2.38 -11.29 -14.95
N ASP A 133 -3.20 -12.03 -14.23
CA ASP A 133 -3.75 -11.58 -12.96
C ASP A 133 -2.70 -11.57 -11.87
N ILE A 134 -2.73 -10.53 -11.02
CA ILE A 134 -1.90 -10.44 -9.83
C ILE A 134 -2.81 -10.25 -8.63
N THR A 135 -2.67 -11.11 -7.62
CA THR A 135 -3.34 -10.93 -6.34
C THR A 135 -2.33 -10.50 -5.29
N ILE A 136 -2.63 -9.41 -4.61
CA ILE A 136 -1.85 -8.91 -3.48
C ILE A 136 -2.55 -9.40 -2.20
N ASP A 137 -1.83 -10.19 -1.41
CA ASP A 137 -2.34 -10.72 -0.15
C ASP A 137 -2.23 -9.68 0.96
N LEU A 138 -3.36 -9.18 1.41
CA LEU A 138 -3.47 -8.28 2.55
C LEU A 138 -4.08 -8.97 3.77
N SER A 139 -4.53 -10.22 3.62
CA SER A 139 -5.30 -10.92 4.64
C SER A 139 -4.44 -11.80 5.55
N THR A 140 -3.35 -12.36 5.08
CA THR A 140 -2.53 -13.32 5.83
C THR A 140 -1.52 -12.62 6.73
N TYR A 141 -0.68 -11.76 6.16
CA TYR A 141 0.39 -11.08 6.91
C TYR A 141 0.10 -9.60 7.14
N GLY A 142 -1.01 -9.09 6.58
CA GLY A 142 -1.40 -7.70 6.71
C GLY A 142 -0.62 -6.76 5.80
N PHE A 143 -0.95 -5.49 5.93
CA PHE A 143 -0.31 -4.41 5.17
C PHE A 143 0.28 -3.32 6.06
N PHE A 144 0.01 -3.38 7.35
CA PHE A 144 0.53 -2.41 8.32
C PHE A 144 0.69 -3.10 9.67
N GLU A 145 1.85 -2.93 10.31
CA GLU A 145 2.16 -3.59 11.57
C GLU A 145 2.80 -2.60 12.53
N ILE A 146 2.37 -2.66 13.79
CA ILE A 146 2.97 -1.91 14.89
C ILE A 146 3.48 -2.92 15.90
N GLN A 147 4.74 -2.77 16.28
CA GLN A 147 5.38 -3.63 17.27
C GLN A 147 5.74 -2.83 18.53
N ALA A 148 5.52 -3.45 19.66
CA ALA A 148 6.03 -2.94 20.95
C ALA A 148 7.46 -3.41 21.15
N TYR A 149 8.28 -2.55 21.69
CA TYR A 149 9.68 -2.85 22.02
C TYR A 149 9.89 -2.77 23.52
#